data_e410293fc92d42a9a7ed847b56c560ee
#
_entry.id   e410293fc92d42a9a7ed847b56c560ee
#
_cell.length_a   1.000
_cell.length_b   1.000
_cell.length_c   1.000
_cell.angle_alpha   90.00
_cell.angle_beta   90.00
_cell.angle_gamma   90.00
#
_symmetry.space_group_name_H-M   'P 1'
#
loop_
_entity.id
_entity.type
_entity.pdbx_description
1 polymer ?
#
loop_
_entity_poly.entity_id
_entity_poly.type
_entity_poly.pdbx_seq_one_letter_code
_entity_poly.pdbx_strand_id
1 'polypeptide(L)'
;MDVNRLSQGEKIAGVSAILLFISMFFAWFGFDTGVDELQSQFGIEVGAASFTFNAWESFDFIDLVLLATVVVAVATVVLRASDMAIEFPLNSAVAVLGGVSVLLVLYRIIDPPGSADREWGVFLGLILSGLVAFGGYRAMQEEGVSFSDAADRVGGGGGDDQPPPPPPPAQQPPPPPPPPSAG
;
A
#
# COMPACT_ATOMS: atom_id res chain seq x y z
N MET A 1 -22.56 -3.25 1.83
CA MET A 1 -21.15 -3.16 2.22
C MET A 1 -21.05 -3.42 3.71
N ASP A 2 -20.33 -4.44 4.10
CA ASP A 2 -20.15 -4.78 5.52
C ASP A 2 -18.68 -4.59 5.92
N VAL A 3 -18.40 -3.48 6.58
CA VAL A 3 -17.05 -3.13 7.05
C VAL A 3 -16.53 -4.06 8.17
N ASN A 4 -17.40 -4.89 8.77
CA ASN A 4 -16.96 -5.86 9.77
C ASN A 4 -16.25 -7.07 9.14
N ARG A 5 -16.43 -7.28 7.84
CA ARG A 5 -15.74 -8.33 7.09
C ARG A 5 -14.29 -7.98 6.74
N LEU A 6 -13.95 -6.70 6.79
CA LEU A 6 -12.62 -6.23 6.51
C LEU A 6 -11.64 -6.63 7.62
N SER A 7 -10.48 -7.10 7.22
CA SER A 7 -9.36 -7.35 8.12
C SER A 7 -8.85 -6.04 8.74
N GLN A 8 -8.08 -6.12 9.81
CA GLN A 8 -7.49 -4.91 10.39
C GLN A 8 -6.52 -4.24 9.43
N GLY A 9 -5.74 -5.04 8.69
CA GLY A 9 -4.83 -4.56 7.68
C GLY A 9 -5.55 -3.76 6.58
N GLU A 10 -6.66 -4.28 6.06
CA GLU A 10 -7.47 -3.61 5.04
C GLU A 10 -8.09 -2.29 5.52
N LYS A 11 -8.54 -2.24 6.78
CA LYS A 11 -9.05 -1.00 7.37
C LYS A 11 -7.96 0.06 7.48
N ILE A 12 -6.76 -0.32 7.93
CA ILE A 12 -5.62 0.60 8.02
C ILE A 12 -5.25 1.10 6.61
N ALA A 13 -5.09 0.19 5.65
CA ALA A 13 -4.74 0.55 4.29
C ALA A 13 -5.78 1.50 3.66
N GLY A 14 -7.07 1.18 3.78
CA GLY A 14 -8.15 1.97 3.19
C GLY A 14 -8.27 3.36 3.79
N VAL A 15 -8.25 3.49 5.11
CA VAL A 15 -8.32 4.79 5.79
C VAL A 15 -7.09 5.63 5.44
N SER A 16 -5.90 5.02 5.48
CA SER A 16 -4.66 5.72 5.16
C SER A 16 -4.60 6.15 3.69
N ALA A 17 -5.15 5.36 2.77
CA ALA A 17 -5.23 5.72 1.36
C ALA A 17 -6.14 6.94 1.12
N ILE A 18 -7.29 7.01 1.79
CA ILE A 18 -8.17 8.17 1.71
C ILE A 18 -7.48 9.42 2.27
N LEU A 19 -6.81 9.29 3.41
CA LEU A 19 -6.06 10.39 4.00
C LEU A 19 -4.87 10.80 3.12
N LEU A 20 -4.19 9.85 2.48
CA LEU A 20 -3.13 10.11 1.51
C LEU A 20 -3.67 10.93 0.33
N PHE A 21 -4.81 10.54 -0.24
CA PHE A 21 -5.45 11.31 -1.29
C PHE A 21 -5.76 12.75 -0.86
N ILE A 22 -6.29 12.93 0.35
CA ILE A 22 -6.56 14.28 0.89
C ILE A 22 -5.25 15.05 1.07
N SER A 23 -4.18 14.40 1.56
CA SER A 23 -2.89 15.05 1.77
C SER A 23 -2.23 15.55 0.48
N MET A 24 -2.56 14.97 -0.68
CA MET A 24 -2.06 15.41 -1.97
C MET A 24 -2.49 16.83 -2.35
N PHE A 25 -3.53 17.37 -1.70
CA PHE A 25 -4.00 18.74 -1.91
C PHE A 25 -3.37 19.76 -0.94
N PHE A 26 -2.59 19.31 0.03
CA PHE A 26 -1.85 20.21 0.92
C PHE A 26 -0.54 20.67 0.29
N ALA A 27 0.07 21.72 0.87
CA ALA A 27 1.39 22.18 0.45
C ALA A 27 2.45 21.11 0.74
N TRP A 28 3.11 20.62 -0.30
CA TRP A 28 4.21 19.65 -0.22
C TRP A 28 5.56 20.33 -0.34
N PHE A 29 5.64 21.35 -1.17
CA PHE A 29 6.83 22.16 -1.38
C PHE A 29 6.48 23.65 -1.45
N GLY A 30 7.42 24.49 -1.04
CA GLY A 30 7.30 25.93 -1.09
C GLY A 30 8.57 26.56 -1.64
N PHE A 31 8.43 27.74 -2.23
CA PHE A 31 9.56 28.59 -2.59
C PHE A 31 9.46 29.89 -1.79
N ASP A 32 10.48 30.15 -0.97
CA ASP A 32 10.69 31.47 -0.41
C ASP A 32 11.30 32.36 -1.49
N THR A 33 10.60 33.42 -1.86
CA THR A 33 11.02 34.32 -2.92
C THR A 33 12.18 35.25 -2.51
N GLY A 34 12.71 35.10 -1.30
CA GLY A 34 13.75 36.00 -0.76
C GLY A 34 13.28 37.45 -0.58
N VAL A 35 11.98 37.69 -0.69
CA VAL A 35 11.39 39.02 -0.55
C VAL A 35 11.60 39.56 0.86
N ASP A 36 11.63 38.66 1.88
CA ASP A 36 11.89 39.04 3.27
C ASP A 36 13.29 39.64 3.44
N GLU A 37 14.28 39.17 2.68
CA GLU A 37 15.66 39.66 2.72
C GLU A 37 15.75 41.02 2.03
N LEU A 38 15.03 41.22 0.92
CA LEU A 38 14.90 42.51 0.25
C LEU A 38 14.11 43.52 1.08
N GLN A 39 13.06 43.08 1.75
CA GLN A 39 12.24 43.90 2.64
C GLN A 39 13.07 44.42 3.82
N SER A 40 13.89 43.56 4.45
CA SER A 40 14.78 43.94 5.55
C SER A 40 15.89 44.90 5.10
N GLN A 41 16.34 44.77 3.86
CA GLN A 41 17.45 45.55 3.30
C GLN A 41 16.99 46.91 2.75
N PHE A 42 15.79 47.02 2.23
CA PHE A 42 15.27 48.25 1.59
C PHE A 42 14.10 48.90 2.31
N GLY A 43 13.59 48.33 3.39
CA GLY A 43 12.47 48.87 4.16
C GLY A 43 11.14 48.95 3.37
N ILE A 44 11.01 48.16 2.31
CA ILE A 44 9.82 48.14 1.44
C ILE A 44 8.92 46.99 1.90
N GLU A 45 7.72 47.25 2.42
CA GLU A 45 6.73 46.22 2.68
C GLU A 45 6.17 45.67 1.35
N VAL A 46 6.83 44.67 0.79
CA VAL A 46 6.28 43.84 -0.28
C VAL A 46 5.67 42.62 0.40
N GLY A 47 4.38 42.36 0.22
CA GLY A 47 3.73 41.20 0.81
C GLY A 47 4.50 39.92 0.45
N ALA A 48 4.88 39.15 1.47
CA ALA A 48 5.57 37.88 1.29
C ALA A 48 4.76 36.98 0.33
N ALA A 49 5.23 36.82 -0.90
CA ALA A 49 4.65 35.89 -1.86
C ALA A 49 5.35 34.54 -1.68
N SER A 50 4.91 33.77 -0.71
CA SER A 50 5.27 32.36 -0.64
C SER A 50 4.41 31.59 -1.64
N PHE A 51 5.04 31.01 -2.62
CA PHE A 51 4.34 30.09 -3.54
C PHE A 51 4.49 28.67 -2.99
N THR A 52 3.37 28.06 -2.65
CA THR A 52 3.34 26.66 -2.23
C THR A 52 2.73 25.82 -3.33
N PHE A 53 3.31 24.64 -3.52
CA PHE A 53 2.86 23.67 -4.50
C PHE A 53 2.35 22.43 -3.79
N ASN A 54 1.20 21.95 -4.21
CA ASN A 54 0.66 20.66 -3.77
C ASN A 54 1.33 19.50 -4.52
N ALA A 55 0.98 18.25 -4.20
CA ALA A 55 1.55 17.10 -4.88
C ALA A 55 1.31 17.13 -6.40
N TRP A 56 0.12 17.52 -6.84
CA TRP A 56 -0.28 17.55 -8.25
C TRP A 56 0.50 18.57 -9.10
N GLU A 57 0.98 19.63 -8.49
CA GLU A 57 1.76 20.69 -9.15
C GLU A 57 3.25 20.40 -9.09
N SER A 58 3.68 19.54 -8.17
CA SER A 58 5.09 19.26 -7.92
C SER A 58 5.64 18.08 -8.71
N PHE A 59 4.78 17.20 -9.20
CA PHE A 59 5.19 15.93 -9.80
C PHE A 59 4.33 15.58 -11.01
N ASP A 60 4.96 14.94 -12.01
CA ASP A 60 4.25 14.42 -13.19
C ASP A 60 3.98 12.91 -13.08
N PHE A 61 4.97 12.13 -12.63
CA PHE A 61 4.89 10.67 -12.56
C PHE A 61 4.54 10.15 -11.15
N ILE A 62 5.07 10.81 -10.12
CA ILE A 62 4.91 10.34 -8.72
C ILE A 62 3.46 10.45 -8.29
N ASP A 63 2.74 11.49 -8.73
CA ASP A 63 1.30 11.66 -8.45
C ASP A 63 0.47 10.52 -8.99
N LEU A 64 0.81 10.05 -10.21
CA LEU A 64 0.11 8.92 -10.83
C LEU A 64 0.34 7.64 -10.01
N VAL A 65 1.53 7.43 -9.47
CA VAL A 65 1.82 6.26 -8.62
C VAL A 65 1.08 6.38 -7.28
N LEU A 66 1.08 7.56 -6.67
CA LEU A 66 0.33 7.82 -5.44
C LEU A 66 -1.17 7.64 -5.66
N LEU A 67 -1.70 8.20 -6.75
CA LEU A 67 -3.09 8.03 -7.13
C LEU A 67 -3.43 6.55 -7.39
N ALA A 68 -2.60 5.83 -8.14
CA ALA A 68 -2.78 4.41 -8.39
C ALA A 68 -2.79 3.62 -7.06
N THR A 69 -1.91 3.95 -6.13
CA THR A 69 -1.88 3.35 -4.80
C THR A 69 -3.19 3.58 -4.05
N VAL A 70 -3.69 4.82 -4.06
CA VAL A 70 -4.98 5.17 -3.45
C VAL A 70 -6.12 4.39 -4.10
N VAL A 71 -6.19 4.38 -5.44
CA VAL A 71 -7.25 3.70 -6.18
C VAL A 71 -7.26 2.20 -5.90
N VAL A 72 -6.08 1.56 -5.94
CA VAL A 72 -5.98 0.11 -5.68
C VAL A 72 -6.34 -0.22 -4.23
N ALA A 73 -5.88 0.57 -3.25
CA ALA A 73 -6.20 0.35 -1.84
C ALA A 73 -7.71 0.53 -1.57
N VAL A 74 -8.32 1.59 -2.08
CA VAL A 74 -9.76 1.83 -1.92
C VAL A 74 -10.59 0.78 -2.67
N ALA A 75 -10.19 0.43 -3.89
CA ALA A 75 -10.86 -0.63 -4.65
C ALA A 75 -10.82 -1.97 -3.90
N THR A 76 -9.67 -2.33 -3.33
CA THR A 76 -9.53 -3.55 -2.51
C THR A 76 -10.55 -3.57 -1.36
N VAL A 77 -10.64 -2.47 -0.62
CA VAL A 77 -11.61 -2.34 0.48
C VAL A 77 -13.06 -2.46 0.00
N VAL A 78 -13.41 -1.78 -1.09
CA VAL A 78 -14.77 -1.81 -1.65
C VAL A 78 -15.15 -3.21 -2.14
N LEU A 79 -14.25 -3.87 -2.87
CA LEU A 79 -14.48 -5.19 -3.41
C LEU A 79 -14.64 -6.24 -2.31
N ARG A 80 -13.79 -6.18 -1.28
CA ARG A 80 -13.89 -7.06 -0.09
C ARG A 80 -15.17 -6.81 0.71
N ALA A 81 -15.52 -5.53 0.93
CA ALA A 81 -16.77 -5.18 1.63
C ALA A 81 -18.04 -5.59 0.85
N SER A 82 -17.92 -5.79 -0.48
CA SER A 82 -19.02 -6.21 -1.36
C SER A 82 -19.10 -7.72 -1.59
N ASP A 83 -18.23 -8.51 -0.93
CA ASP A 83 -18.18 -9.99 -1.07
C ASP A 83 -17.89 -10.46 -2.50
N MET A 84 -17.16 -9.67 -3.27
CA MET A 84 -16.71 -10.07 -4.60
C MET A 84 -15.49 -10.98 -4.48
N ALA A 85 -15.62 -12.22 -4.94
CA ALA A 85 -14.49 -13.14 -5.04
C ALA A 85 -13.57 -12.67 -6.17
N ILE A 86 -12.35 -12.27 -5.82
CA ILE A 86 -11.31 -11.89 -6.76
C ILE A 86 -10.11 -12.78 -6.53
N GLU A 87 -9.69 -13.46 -7.57
CA GLU A 87 -8.53 -14.38 -7.54
C GLU A 87 -7.19 -13.63 -7.49
N PHE A 88 -7.20 -12.32 -7.78
CA PHE A 88 -5.99 -11.50 -7.78
C PHE A 88 -5.54 -11.13 -6.35
N PRO A 89 -4.24 -11.20 -6.04
CA PRO A 89 -3.69 -10.91 -4.72
C PRO A 89 -3.66 -9.39 -4.44
N LEU A 90 -4.84 -8.77 -4.27
CA LEU A 90 -5.00 -7.32 -4.13
C LEU A 90 -4.22 -6.74 -2.95
N ASN A 91 -4.19 -7.45 -1.81
CA ASN A 91 -3.48 -6.98 -0.62
C ASN A 91 -1.96 -6.92 -0.83
N SER A 92 -1.41 -7.87 -1.62
CA SER A 92 0.00 -7.82 -2.02
C SER A 92 0.27 -6.64 -2.95
N ALA A 93 -0.64 -6.34 -3.89
CA ALA A 93 -0.54 -5.17 -4.76
C ALA A 93 -0.56 -3.86 -3.95
N VAL A 94 -1.45 -3.74 -2.95
CA VAL A 94 -1.49 -2.58 -2.04
C VAL A 94 -0.20 -2.43 -1.26
N ALA A 95 0.37 -3.53 -0.74
CA ALA A 95 1.64 -3.50 -0.01
C ALA A 95 2.80 -3.03 -0.89
N VAL A 96 2.90 -3.57 -2.11
CA VAL A 96 3.96 -3.21 -3.07
C VAL A 96 3.82 -1.76 -3.53
N LEU A 97 2.63 -1.34 -3.97
CA LEU A 97 2.40 0.04 -4.41
C LEU A 97 2.62 1.04 -3.27
N GLY A 98 2.16 0.74 -2.07
CA GLY A 98 2.43 1.54 -0.88
C GLY A 98 3.93 1.65 -0.61
N GLY A 99 4.68 0.54 -0.69
CA GLY A 99 6.13 0.54 -0.54
C GLY A 99 6.85 1.37 -1.61
N VAL A 100 6.44 1.25 -2.87
CA VAL A 100 6.95 2.09 -3.97
C VAL A 100 6.65 3.56 -3.71
N SER A 101 5.44 3.88 -3.26
CA SER A 101 5.05 5.26 -2.90
C SER A 101 5.94 5.83 -1.80
N VAL A 102 6.24 5.05 -0.75
CA VAL A 102 7.20 5.45 0.31
C VAL A 102 8.56 5.81 -0.29
N LEU A 103 9.10 4.94 -1.15
CA LEU A 103 10.41 5.18 -1.77
C LEU A 103 10.42 6.43 -2.65
N LEU A 104 9.35 6.66 -3.43
CA LEU A 104 9.24 7.82 -4.30
C LEU A 104 9.10 9.13 -3.50
N VAL A 105 8.28 9.14 -2.45
CA VAL A 105 8.13 10.31 -1.58
C VAL A 105 9.44 10.57 -0.82
N LEU A 106 10.09 9.51 -0.32
CA LEU A 106 11.39 9.64 0.35
C LEU A 106 12.46 10.19 -0.61
N TYR A 107 12.49 9.71 -1.86
CA TYR A 107 13.37 10.25 -2.89
C TYR A 107 13.14 11.75 -3.08
N ARG A 108 11.89 12.21 -3.12
CA ARG A 108 11.55 13.62 -3.27
C ARG A 108 11.86 14.46 -2.03
N ILE A 109 11.87 13.87 -0.85
CA ILE A 109 12.36 14.54 0.36
C ILE A 109 13.88 14.76 0.27
N ILE A 110 14.62 13.81 -0.29
CA ILE A 110 16.07 13.89 -0.45
C ILE A 110 16.43 14.87 -1.58
N ASP A 111 15.75 14.76 -2.72
CA ASP A 111 15.95 15.55 -3.93
C ASP A 111 14.68 16.34 -4.29
N PRO A 112 14.45 17.48 -3.63
CA PRO A 112 13.28 18.31 -3.90
C PRO A 112 13.37 18.96 -5.28
N PRO A 113 12.23 19.34 -5.88
CA PRO A 113 12.21 19.99 -7.18
C PRO A 113 12.88 21.39 -7.10
N GLY A 114 14.04 21.55 -7.77
CA GLY A 114 14.79 22.80 -7.76
C GLY A 114 15.32 23.17 -6.38
N SER A 115 15.07 24.39 -5.94
CA SER A 115 15.45 24.90 -4.60
C SER A 115 14.26 25.00 -3.66
N ALA A 116 13.24 24.16 -3.84
CA ALA A 116 12.04 24.22 -3.03
C ALA A 116 12.29 23.72 -1.59
N ASP A 117 11.71 24.42 -0.64
CA ASP A 117 11.65 23.98 0.75
C ASP A 117 10.56 22.91 0.94
N ARG A 118 10.81 22.05 1.90
CA ARG A 118 9.92 20.93 2.20
C ARG A 118 8.84 21.41 3.16
N GLU A 119 7.61 21.37 2.71
CA GLU A 119 6.45 21.68 3.53
C GLU A 119 5.96 20.45 4.30
N TRP A 120 5.14 20.65 5.32
CA TRP A 120 4.66 19.57 6.17
C TRP A 120 3.86 18.48 5.44
N GLY A 121 3.24 18.82 4.29
CA GLY A 121 2.44 17.89 3.48
C GLY A 121 3.24 16.71 2.97
N VAL A 122 4.50 16.90 2.57
CA VAL A 122 5.35 15.79 2.07
C VAL A 122 5.65 14.77 3.17
N PHE A 123 5.84 15.20 4.41
CA PHE A 123 6.07 14.30 5.56
C PHE A 123 4.80 13.54 5.92
N LEU A 124 3.64 14.21 5.86
CA LEU A 124 2.36 13.56 6.04
C LEU A 124 2.12 12.51 4.95
N GLY A 125 2.41 12.83 3.69
CA GLY A 125 2.36 11.91 2.56
C GLY A 125 3.25 10.68 2.76
N LEU A 126 4.46 10.86 3.28
CA LEU A 126 5.38 9.76 3.61
C LEU A 126 4.79 8.82 4.67
N ILE A 127 4.27 9.39 5.77
CA ILE A 127 3.67 8.60 6.86
C ILE A 127 2.46 7.83 6.34
N LEU A 128 1.59 8.48 5.58
CA LEU A 128 0.37 7.86 5.06
C LEU A 128 0.67 6.76 4.04
N SER A 129 1.65 6.96 3.15
CA SER A 129 2.13 5.91 2.24
C SER A 129 2.68 4.72 3.01
N GLY A 130 3.43 4.96 4.09
CA GLY A 130 3.93 3.92 4.98
C GLY A 130 2.81 3.13 5.65
N LEU A 131 1.75 3.80 6.08
CA LEU A 131 0.58 3.15 6.67
C LEU A 131 -0.21 2.34 5.63
N VAL A 132 -0.31 2.79 4.38
CA VAL A 132 -0.90 1.99 3.28
C VAL A 132 -0.08 0.73 3.04
N ALA A 133 1.25 0.85 2.93
CA ALA A 133 2.14 -0.30 2.75
C ALA A 133 2.02 -1.30 3.91
N PHE A 134 2.05 -0.80 5.14
CA PHE A 134 1.92 -1.60 6.36
C PHE A 134 0.56 -2.29 6.44
N GLY A 135 -0.52 -1.57 6.14
CA GLY A 135 -1.87 -2.12 6.13
C GLY A 135 -2.03 -3.23 5.09
N GLY A 136 -1.54 -3.02 3.86
CA GLY A 136 -1.53 -4.03 2.80
C GLY A 136 -0.71 -5.27 3.19
N TYR A 137 0.47 -5.06 3.78
CA TYR A 137 1.32 -6.15 4.28
C TYR A 137 0.63 -6.96 5.40
N ARG A 138 0.00 -6.28 6.36
CA ARG A 138 -0.75 -6.97 7.41
C ARG A 138 -1.93 -7.74 6.86
N ALA A 139 -2.70 -7.16 5.95
CA ALA A 139 -3.84 -7.82 5.33
C ALA A 139 -3.39 -9.08 4.56
N MET A 140 -2.27 -9.01 3.85
CA MET A 140 -1.67 -10.17 3.18
C MET A 140 -1.29 -11.28 4.17
N GLN A 141 -0.69 -10.94 5.32
CA GLN A 141 -0.37 -11.92 6.36
C GLN A 141 -1.62 -12.54 7.01
N GLU A 142 -2.67 -11.74 7.24
CA GLU A 142 -3.94 -12.20 7.78
C GLU A 142 -4.65 -13.18 6.83
N GLU A 143 -4.38 -13.10 5.51
CA GLU A 143 -4.82 -14.08 4.50
C GLU A 143 -3.91 -15.32 4.40
N GLY A 144 -2.78 -15.34 5.10
CA GLY A 144 -1.79 -16.43 5.01
C GLY A 144 -1.06 -16.50 3.68
N VAL A 145 -1.03 -15.40 2.92
CA VAL A 145 -0.35 -15.29 1.63
C VAL A 145 1.03 -14.68 1.82
N SER A 146 2.05 -15.24 1.18
CA SER A 146 3.39 -14.66 1.13
C SER A 146 3.61 -13.86 -0.16
N PHE A 147 4.66 -13.04 -0.21
CA PHE A 147 5.03 -12.33 -1.45
C PHE A 147 5.43 -13.31 -2.58
N SER A 148 6.02 -14.47 -2.26
CA SER A 148 6.31 -15.51 -3.24
C SER A 148 5.03 -16.07 -3.86
N ASP A 149 4.04 -16.41 -3.03
CA ASP A 149 2.75 -16.93 -3.52
C ASP A 149 2.02 -15.89 -4.40
N ALA A 150 2.14 -14.61 -4.04
CA ALA A 150 1.58 -13.53 -4.84
C ALA A 150 2.30 -13.37 -6.18
N ALA A 151 3.63 -13.48 -6.20
CA ALA A 151 4.44 -13.41 -7.42
C ALA A 151 4.13 -14.56 -8.36
N ASP A 152 3.98 -15.78 -7.86
CA ASP A 152 3.63 -16.97 -8.63
C ASP A 152 2.25 -16.83 -9.29
N ARG A 153 1.28 -16.26 -8.61
CA ARG A 153 -0.06 -15.98 -9.17
C ARG A 153 -0.03 -14.93 -10.29
N VAL A 154 0.81 -13.92 -10.17
CA VAL A 154 0.94 -12.85 -11.20
C VAL A 154 1.81 -13.30 -12.35
N GLY A 155 2.87 -14.07 -12.07
CA GLY A 155 3.84 -14.53 -13.08
C GLY A 155 3.31 -15.64 -13.99
N GLY A 156 2.10 -16.19 -13.74
CA GLY A 156 1.57 -17.30 -14.51
C GLY A 156 2.44 -18.56 -14.45
N GLY A 157 3.31 -18.62 -13.44
CA GLY A 157 4.15 -19.79 -13.15
C GLY A 157 3.24 -20.96 -12.76
N GLY A 158 2.91 -21.77 -13.74
CA GLY A 158 2.13 -22.96 -13.56
C GLY A 158 2.77 -23.84 -12.49
N GLY A 159 1.98 -24.19 -11.51
CA GLY A 159 2.36 -25.11 -10.46
C GLY A 159 2.48 -26.54 -10.96
N ASP A 160 3.43 -26.80 -11.84
CA ASP A 160 3.78 -28.16 -12.25
C ASP A 160 4.95 -28.76 -11.47
N ASP A 161 5.57 -27.96 -10.58
CA ASP A 161 6.66 -28.40 -9.70
C ASP A 161 6.24 -28.76 -8.27
N GLN A 162 4.95 -28.80 -7.96
CA GLN A 162 4.54 -29.39 -6.69
C GLN A 162 4.77 -30.90 -6.79
N PRO A 163 5.65 -31.48 -5.99
CA PRO A 163 5.80 -32.91 -5.93
C PRO A 163 4.43 -33.53 -5.65
N PRO A 164 4.05 -34.59 -6.36
CA PRO A 164 2.73 -35.20 -6.16
C PRO A 164 2.51 -35.48 -4.69
N PRO A 165 1.30 -35.22 -4.16
CA PRO A 165 0.99 -35.44 -2.77
C PRO A 165 1.39 -36.89 -2.41
N PRO A 166 1.99 -37.12 -1.23
CA PRO A 166 2.38 -38.44 -0.81
C PRO A 166 1.16 -39.38 -0.91
N PRO A 167 1.36 -40.60 -1.42
CA PRO A 167 0.26 -41.54 -1.55
C PRO A 167 -0.43 -41.71 -0.18
N PRO A 168 -1.76 -41.79 -0.16
CA PRO A 168 -2.49 -41.99 1.06
C PRO A 168 -1.91 -43.19 1.81
N PRO A 169 -1.80 -43.15 3.14
CA PRO A 169 -1.29 -44.26 3.93
C PRO A 169 -2.02 -45.55 3.52
N ALA A 170 -1.23 -46.58 3.20
CA ALA A 170 -1.81 -47.86 2.82
C ALA A 170 -2.83 -48.27 3.90
N GLN A 171 -4.06 -48.45 3.49
CA GLN A 171 -5.11 -48.92 4.41
C GLN A 171 -4.63 -50.22 5.01
N GLN A 172 -4.45 -50.23 6.32
CA GLN A 172 -4.12 -51.44 7.04
C GLN A 172 -5.21 -52.48 6.75
N PRO A 173 -4.82 -53.70 6.39
CA PRO A 173 -5.82 -54.76 6.20
C PRO A 173 -6.66 -54.90 7.45
N PRO A 174 -7.99 -55.15 7.31
CA PRO A 174 -8.86 -55.30 8.45
C PRO A 174 -8.31 -56.42 9.39
N PRO A 175 -8.42 -56.22 10.68
CA PRO A 175 -7.97 -57.23 11.65
C PRO A 175 -8.66 -58.58 11.39
N PRO A 176 -7.95 -59.70 11.54
CA PRO A 176 -8.51 -61.03 11.36
C PRO A 176 -9.71 -61.22 12.30
N PRO A 177 -10.76 -61.96 11.84
CA PRO A 177 -11.92 -62.23 12.64
C PRO A 177 -11.52 -63.01 13.93
N PRO A 178 -12.20 -62.72 15.04
CA PRO A 178 -11.94 -63.40 16.29
C PRO A 178 -12.16 -64.94 16.15
N PRO A 179 -11.35 -65.77 16.82
CA PRO A 179 -11.52 -67.22 16.78
C PRO A 179 -12.91 -67.61 17.27
N PRO A 180 -13.51 -68.67 16.73
CA PRO A 180 -14.80 -69.17 17.18
C PRO A 180 -14.71 -69.53 18.66
N SER A 181 -15.66 -69.03 19.46
CA SER A 181 -15.81 -69.38 20.85
C SER A 181 -16.06 -70.89 20.98
N ALA A 182 -15.10 -71.58 21.65
CA ALA A 182 -15.32 -72.99 22.00
C ALA A 182 -16.48 -73.10 22.98
N GLY A 183 -17.58 -73.71 22.52
CA GLY A 183 -18.72 -74.12 23.33
C GLY A 183 -18.47 -75.43 24.05
#